data_d1edc78b130679183c83f2c5b5b20b61
#
_entry.id   d1edc78b130679183c83f2c5b5b20b61
#
_cell.length_a   1.000
_cell.length_b   1.000
_cell.length_c   1.000
_cell.angle_alpha   90.00
_cell.angle_beta   90.00
_cell.angle_gamma   90.00
#
_symmetry.space_group_name_H-M   'P 1'
#
loop_
_entity.id
_entity.type
_entity.pdbx_description
1 polymer ?
#
loop_
_entity_poly.entity_id
_entity_poly.type
_entity_poly.pdbx_seq_one_letter_code
_entity_poly.pdbx_strand_id
1 'polypeptide(L)'
;MRLKCISMLIIGLLLSGVSAQEEAVNKAMEKDDSKDLKVGDIAPSWALMYAPGQFEFLKNWSEEEGKRLRKFTSQPNRNAVVMSFFATWCQPCMKELPILENVYQKYKDERIKFFLVDITEATRTIPGNENLPKAGPFLQKKGVTMQILYDTRGTVMKRYNAQTLPRLFMMDGNRQLTLTRRGFHAGEEEKFTKELSEEIERLLAELPPLKNAKE
;
A
#
# COMPACT_ATOMS: atom_id res chain seq x y z
N MET A 1 -72.59 17.84 10.55
CA MET A 1 -72.52 16.43 10.07
C MET A 1 -71.51 16.33 8.95
N ARG A 2 -70.47 15.46 9.08
CA ARG A 2 -69.48 15.06 8.09
C ARG A 2 -68.28 16.04 7.84
N LEU A 3 -67.32 15.93 8.71
CA LEU A 3 -65.91 16.23 8.43
C LEU A 3 -65.16 14.92 8.55
N LYS A 4 -64.73 14.31 7.43
CA LYS A 4 -63.81 13.15 7.43
C LYS A 4 -63.03 13.11 6.14
N CYS A 5 -61.71 12.84 6.30
CA CYS A 5 -60.77 12.31 5.32
C CYS A 5 -60.17 13.26 4.27
N ILE A 6 -59.15 14.02 4.65
CA ILE A 6 -57.98 14.28 3.79
C ILE A 6 -56.77 14.31 4.72
N SER A 7 -56.19 13.16 5.02
CA SER A 7 -54.88 13.09 5.72
C SER A 7 -54.28 11.69 5.61
N MET A 8 -53.97 11.25 4.40
CA MET A 8 -53.25 9.98 4.21
C MET A 8 -52.67 9.83 2.80
N LEU A 9 -51.88 10.81 2.34
CA LEU A 9 -51.22 10.69 1.02
C LEU A 9 -49.89 11.42 0.89
N ILE A 10 -49.23 11.78 2.00
CA ILE A 10 -47.90 12.46 1.92
C ILE A 10 -46.74 11.66 2.53
N ILE A 11 -46.99 10.47 3.12
CA ILE A 11 -45.92 9.66 3.75
C ILE A 11 -45.23 8.70 2.76
N GLY A 12 -45.77 8.50 1.58
CA GLY A 12 -45.24 7.53 0.60
C GLY A 12 -44.10 8.01 -0.26
N LEU A 13 -43.77 9.30 -0.33
CA LEU A 13 -42.79 9.84 -1.29
C LEU A 13 -41.37 10.09 -0.68
N LEU A 14 -41.20 9.96 0.62
CA LEU A 14 -39.89 10.21 1.27
C LEU A 14 -39.06 8.94 1.49
N LEU A 15 -39.62 7.76 1.33
CA LEU A 15 -38.91 6.49 1.52
C LEU A 15 -38.22 5.96 0.25
N SER A 16 -38.57 6.44 -0.93
CA SER A 16 -37.98 6.01 -2.21
C SER A 16 -36.69 6.75 -2.56
N GLY A 17 -36.42 7.90 -1.92
CA GLY A 17 -35.18 8.67 -2.17
C GLY A 17 -33.94 8.16 -1.43
N VAL A 18 -34.11 7.49 -0.30
CA VAL A 18 -33.02 6.99 0.52
C VAL A 18 -32.39 5.73 -0.09
N SER A 19 -33.20 4.84 -0.65
CA SER A 19 -32.69 3.61 -1.27
C SER A 19 -31.86 3.87 -2.55
N ALA A 20 -32.28 4.84 -3.36
CA ALA A 20 -31.56 5.18 -4.61
C ALA A 20 -30.21 5.88 -4.35
N GLN A 21 -30.09 6.63 -3.26
CA GLN A 21 -28.81 7.23 -2.86
C GLN A 21 -27.86 6.21 -2.21
N GLU A 22 -28.36 5.27 -1.42
CA GLU A 22 -27.57 4.16 -0.89
C GLU A 22 -27.09 3.21 -1.99
N GLU A 23 -27.93 2.88 -2.97
CA GLU A 23 -27.52 2.10 -4.14
C GLU A 23 -26.49 2.83 -5.01
N ALA A 24 -26.63 4.14 -5.20
CA ALA A 24 -25.66 4.94 -5.95
C ALA A 24 -24.31 5.06 -5.21
N VAL A 25 -24.32 5.19 -3.89
CA VAL A 25 -23.11 5.19 -3.06
C VAL A 25 -22.47 3.80 -3.04
N ASN A 26 -23.25 2.75 -2.92
CA ASN A 26 -22.74 1.37 -2.98
C ASN A 26 -22.18 1.03 -4.36
N LYS A 27 -22.81 1.49 -5.44
CA LYS A 27 -22.32 1.31 -6.81
C LYS A 27 -21.08 2.15 -7.11
N ALA A 28 -20.93 3.34 -6.49
CA ALA A 28 -19.72 4.15 -6.57
C ALA A 28 -18.56 3.58 -5.71
N MET A 29 -18.89 2.72 -4.75
CA MET A 29 -17.93 1.95 -3.94
C MET A 29 -17.69 0.54 -4.50
N GLU A 30 -18.39 0.11 -5.55
CA GLU A 30 -18.07 -1.11 -6.28
C GLU A 30 -16.68 -0.93 -6.91
N LYS A 31 -15.72 -1.54 -6.27
CA LYS A 31 -14.32 -1.50 -6.56
C LYS A 31 -14.10 -2.09 -7.95
N ASP A 32 -13.55 -1.30 -8.85
CA ASP A 32 -13.07 -1.79 -10.15
C ASP A 32 -11.84 -2.71 -9.91
N ASP A 33 -12.11 -3.95 -9.52
CA ASP A 33 -11.11 -4.99 -9.29
C ASP A 33 -10.40 -5.40 -10.59
N SER A 34 -10.88 -4.93 -11.76
CA SER A 34 -10.26 -5.17 -13.07
C SER A 34 -8.88 -4.49 -13.19
N LYS A 35 -8.60 -3.49 -12.34
CA LYS A 35 -7.32 -2.75 -12.29
C LYS A 35 -6.40 -3.23 -11.18
N ASP A 36 -6.77 -4.25 -10.41
CA ASP A 36 -5.91 -4.78 -9.37
C ASP A 36 -4.69 -5.47 -9.95
N LEU A 37 -3.54 -5.07 -9.45
CA LEU A 37 -2.28 -5.77 -9.72
C LEU A 37 -2.32 -7.15 -9.06
N LYS A 38 -1.90 -8.16 -9.84
CA LYS A 38 -1.90 -9.57 -9.45
C LYS A 38 -0.47 -10.11 -9.37
N VAL A 39 -0.31 -11.22 -8.68
CA VAL A 39 0.94 -12.01 -8.75
C VAL A 39 1.22 -12.35 -10.21
N GLY A 40 2.46 -12.13 -10.64
CA GLY A 40 2.91 -12.27 -12.03
C GLY A 40 2.95 -10.95 -12.81
N ASP A 41 2.22 -9.90 -12.41
CA ASP A 41 2.27 -8.60 -13.08
C ASP A 41 3.61 -7.89 -12.83
N ILE A 42 4.02 -7.07 -13.76
CA ILE A 42 5.18 -6.18 -13.57
C ILE A 42 4.75 -4.96 -12.74
N ALA A 43 5.34 -4.80 -11.57
CA ALA A 43 5.05 -3.69 -10.68
C ALA A 43 5.30 -2.34 -11.36
N PRO A 44 4.36 -1.36 -11.30
CA PRO A 44 4.57 -0.03 -11.84
C PRO A 44 5.79 0.64 -11.20
N SER A 45 6.70 1.19 -12.03
CA SER A 45 7.86 1.92 -11.53
C SER A 45 7.45 3.20 -10.81
N TRP A 46 8.20 3.60 -9.79
CA TRP A 46 7.95 4.82 -9.04
C TRP A 46 9.24 5.56 -8.68
N ALA A 47 9.07 6.85 -8.41
CA ALA A 47 10.02 7.72 -7.73
C ALA A 47 9.24 8.43 -6.61
N LEU A 48 9.62 8.23 -5.37
CA LEU A 48 8.97 8.79 -4.20
C LEU A 48 9.98 9.52 -3.33
N MET A 49 9.54 10.63 -2.75
CA MET A 49 10.36 11.42 -1.85
C MET A 49 10.47 10.71 -0.48
N TYR A 50 11.67 10.68 0.10
CA TYR A 50 11.88 10.20 1.48
C TYR A 50 12.38 11.30 2.42
N ALA A 51 12.96 12.38 1.88
CA ALA A 51 13.33 13.60 2.58
C ALA A 51 13.21 14.79 1.62
N PRO A 52 13.19 16.05 2.08
CA PRO A 52 13.07 17.21 1.22
C PRO A 52 14.10 17.20 0.08
N GLY A 53 13.61 17.19 -1.17
CA GLY A 53 14.43 17.12 -2.38
C GLY A 53 15.14 15.78 -2.63
N GLN A 54 14.96 14.79 -1.79
CA GLN A 54 15.58 13.48 -1.92
C GLN A 54 14.55 12.42 -2.32
N PHE A 55 14.88 11.65 -3.37
CA PHE A 55 13.97 10.66 -3.94
C PHE A 55 14.58 9.27 -3.93
N GLU A 56 13.75 8.29 -3.60
CA GLU A 56 14.02 6.88 -3.83
C GLU A 56 13.31 6.43 -5.11
N PHE A 57 13.91 5.46 -5.79
CA PHE A 57 13.40 4.94 -7.07
C PHE A 57 13.33 3.42 -6.99
N LEU A 58 12.21 2.83 -7.38
CA LEU A 58 12.12 1.36 -7.48
C LEU A 58 13.25 0.78 -8.34
N LYS A 59 13.56 1.45 -9.44
CA LYS A 59 14.63 1.04 -10.37
C LYS A 59 16.05 1.06 -9.79
N ASN A 60 16.24 1.53 -8.57
CA ASN A 60 17.52 1.36 -7.88
C ASN A 60 17.72 -0.09 -7.39
N TRP A 61 16.62 -0.83 -7.16
CA TRP A 61 16.63 -2.11 -6.47
C TRP A 61 16.11 -3.26 -7.33
N SER A 62 15.08 -3.00 -8.13
CA SER A 62 14.42 -3.99 -8.96
C SER A 62 14.06 -3.37 -10.31
N GLU A 63 14.30 -4.09 -11.41
CA GLU A 63 14.00 -3.62 -12.77
C GLU A 63 13.67 -4.82 -13.66
N GLU A 64 12.84 -4.63 -14.66
CA GLU A 64 12.43 -5.65 -15.60
C GLU A 64 13.62 -6.47 -16.14
N GLU A 65 13.39 -7.72 -16.44
CA GLU A 65 14.39 -8.60 -17.02
C GLU A 65 14.99 -7.98 -18.29
N GLY A 66 16.29 -8.15 -18.46
CA GLY A 66 17.05 -7.55 -19.58
C GLY A 66 17.33 -6.06 -19.45
N LYS A 67 16.72 -5.35 -18.50
CA LYS A 67 16.99 -3.93 -18.23
C LYS A 67 17.99 -3.76 -17.07
N ARG A 68 18.76 -2.66 -17.12
CA ARG A 68 19.73 -2.32 -16.06
C ARG A 68 19.06 -1.53 -14.95
N LEU A 69 19.52 -1.78 -13.71
CA LEU A 69 19.17 -0.93 -12.56
C LEU A 69 19.61 0.52 -12.83
N ARG A 70 18.88 1.48 -12.25
CA ARG A 70 19.19 2.90 -12.37
C ARG A 70 20.56 3.27 -11.79
N LYS A 71 20.96 2.66 -10.67
CA LYS A 71 22.25 2.86 -9.99
C LYS A 71 23.23 1.70 -10.27
N PHE A 72 23.27 1.22 -11.50
CA PHE A 72 24.03 0.01 -11.84
C PHE A 72 25.50 0.05 -11.39
N THR A 73 26.17 1.21 -11.48
CA THR A 73 27.59 1.35 -11.10
C THR A 73 27.82 1.38 -9.59
N SER A 74 26.87 1.92 -8.81
CA SER A 74 26.96 2.02 -7.35
C SER A 74 26.21 0.90 -6.62
N GLN A 75 25.19 0.32 -7.26
CA GLN A 75 24.40 -0.78 -6.76
C GLN A 75 24.07 -1.73 -7.93
N PRO A 76 24.99 -2.66 -8.26
CA PRO A 76 24.81 -3.56 -9.41
C PRO A 76 23.86 -4.72 -9.15
N ASN A 77 23.46 -4.94 -7.88
CA ASN A 77 22.74 -6.12 -7.47
C ASN A 77 21.22 -5.84 -7.39
N ARG A 78 20.45 -6.74 -7.97
CA ARG A 78 19.00 -6.75 -7.82
C ARG A 78 18.62 -7.19 -6.41
N ASN A 79 17.54 -6.61 -5.91
CA ASN A 79 16.98 -6.93 -4.60
C ASN A 79 15.50 -7.26 -4.77
N ALA A 80 14.97 -8.13 -3.92
CA ALA A 80 13.54 -8.19 -3.70
C ALA A 80 13.07 -6.90 -3.01
N VAL A 81 11.79 -6.58 -3.17
CA VAL A 81 11.21 -5.36 -2.57
C VAL A 81 9.88 -5.69 -1.90
N VAL A 82 9.71 -5.26 -0.67
CA VAL A 82 8.45 -5.22 0.07
C VAL A 82 7.98 -3.78 0.14
N MET A 83 6.74 -3.53 -0.23
CA MET A 83 6.14 -2.20 -0.20
C MET A 83 4.74 -2.27 0.41
N SER A 84 4.50 -1.56 1.52
CA SER A 84 3.19 -1.45 2.14
C SER A 84 2.70 -0.01 2.13
N PHE A 85 1.49 0.21 1.60
CA PHE A 85 0.79 1.49 1.64
C PHE A 85 0.04 1.64 2.95
N PHE A 86 0.19 2.78 3.59
CA PHE A 86 -0.48 3.12 4.83
C PHE A 86 -0.85 4.60 4.88
N ALA A 87 -1.70 4.95 5.86
CA ALA A 87 -1.95 6.33 6.27
C ALA A 87 -2.08 6.39 7.80
N THR A 88 -1.82 7.56 8.38
CA THR A 88 -1.83 7.73 9.84
C THR A 88 -3.23 7.56 10.46
N TRP A 89 -4.29 7.66 9.68
CA TRP A 89 -5.68 7.40 10.08
C TRP A 89 -6.09 5.92 9.95
N CYS A 90 -5.27 5.10 9.28
CA CYS A 90 -5.63 3.71 8.97
C CYS A 90 -5.45 2.80 10.20
N GLN A 91 -6.53 2.47 10.89
CA GLN A 91 -6.50 1.60 12.07
C GLN A 91 -6.00 0.17 11.78
N PRO A 92 -6.41 -0.51 10.70
CA PRO A 92 -5.84 -1.81 10.36
C PRO A 92 -4.33 -1.74 10.08
N CYS A 93 -3.84 -0.64 9.47
CA CYS A 93 -2.40 -0.44 9.27
C CYS A 93 -1.63 -0.40 10.59
N MET A 94 -2.23 0.19 11.63
CA MET A 94 -1.60 0.26 12.96
C MET A 94 -1.43 -1.10 13.61
N LYS A 95 -2.20 -2.11 13.21
CA LYS A 95 -2.08 -3.51 13.66
C LYS A 95 -1.05 -4.27 12.82
N GLU A 96 -0.97 -4.00 11.52
CA GLU A 96 0.01 -4.61 10.60
C GLU A 96 1.45 -4.13 10.89
N LEU A 97 1.64 -2.83 11.14
CA LEU A 97 2.95 -2.19 11.24
C LEU A 97 3.94 -2.83 12.23
N PRO A 98 3.56 -3.20 13.48
CA PRO A 98 4.49 -3.85 14.40
C PRO A 98 5.01 -5.19 13.88
N ILE A 99 4.16 -5.93 13.19
CA ILE A 99 4.49 -7.24 12.62
C ILE A 99 5.43 -7.05 11.44
N LEU A 100 5.10 -6.13 10.55
CA LEU A 100 5.94 -5.80 9.41
C LEU A 100 7.31 -5.25 9.84
N GLU A 101 7.37 -4.45 10.92
CA GLU A 101 8.64 -3.99 11.51
C GLU A 101 9.47 -5.16 12.05
N ASN A 102 8.86 -6.13 12.74
CA ASN A 102 9.56 -7.32 13.23
C ASN A 102 10.14 -8.15 12.07
N VAL A 103 9.37 -8.33 10.98
CA VAL A 103 9.86 -9.00 9.77
C VAL A 103 11.00 -8.19 9.14
N TYR A 104 10.85 -6.87 9.03
CA TYR A 104 11.92 -6.00 8.54
C TYR A 104 13.20 -6.14 9.37
N GLN A 105 13.13 -6.10 10.70
CA GLN A 105 14.31 -6.24 11.56
C GLN A 105 15.02 -7.59 11.36
N LYS A 106 14.28 -8.66 11.08
CA LYS A 106 14.87 -9.99 10.77
C LYS A 106 15.65 -9.98 9.44
N TYR A 107 15.18 -9.26 8.42
CA TYR A 107 15.70 -9.36 7.05
C TYR A 107 16.38 -8.07 6.52
N LYS A 108 16.51 -7.02 7.33
CA LYS A 108 17.01 -5.69 6.88
C LYS A 108 18.44 -5.71 6.30
N ASP A 109 19.24 -6.68 6.70
CA ASP A 109 20.63 -6.83 6.25
C ASP A 109 20.74 -7.77 5.02
N GLU A 110 19.64 -8.34 4.59
CA GLU A 110 19.55 -9.20 3.42
C GLU A 110 19.28 -8.40 2.12
N ARG A 111 19.29 -9.11 0.99
CA ARG A 111 19.04 -8.50 -0.33
C ARG A 111 17.55 -8.26 -0.59
N ILE A 112 16.90 -7.62 0.36
CA ILE A 112 15.51 -7.20 0.28
C ILE A 112 15.35 -5.78 0.80
N LYS A 113 14.50 -4.99 0.17
CA LYS A 113 14.21 -3.60 0.56
C LYS A 113 12.78 -3.48 1.04
N PHE A 114 12.63 -2.80 2.17
CA PHE A 114 11.31 -2.53 2.75
C PHE A 114 11.01 -1.06 2.66
N PHE A 115 9.81 -0.75 2.17
CA PHE A 115 9.32 0.62 2.06
C PHE A 115 7.90 0.74 2.60
N LEU A 116 7.69 1.73 3.46
CA LEU A 116 6.37 2.18 3.84
C LEU A 116 5.98 3.37 2.96
N VAL A 117 4.90 3.25 2.21
CA VAL A 117 4.40 4.33 1.34
C VAL A 117 3.28 5.06 2.06
N ASP A 118 3.58 6.27 2.52
CA ASP A 118 2.63 7.15 3.19
C ASP A 118 1.75 7.88 2.18
N ILE A 119 0.44 7.71 2.31
CA ILE A 119 -0.57 8.43 1.52
C ILE A 119 -1.40 9.41 2.36
N THR A 120 -0.98 9.70 3.59
CA THR A 120 -1.73 10.60 4.50
C THR A 120 -2.00 11.95 3.86
N GLU A 121 -0.97 12.58 3.27
CA GLU A 121 -1.11 13.89 2.62
C GLU A 121 -2.06 13.84 1.40
N ALA A 122 -2.02 12.76 0.62
CA ALA A 122 -2.90 12.57 -0.53
C ALA A 122 -4.39 12.44 -0.14
N THR A 123 -4.67 12.16 1.14
CA THR A 123 -6.02 11.96 1.68
C THR A 123 -6.51 13.12 2.57
N ARG A 124 -5.73 14.18 2.74
CA ARG A 124 -6.11 15.34 3.59
C ARG A 124 -7.35 16.07 3.13
N THR A 125 -7.68 16.02 1.85
CA THR A 125 -8.89 16.62 1.29
C THR A 125 -10.17 15.86 1.62
N ILE A 126 -10.05 14.66 2.20
CA ILE A 126 -11.21 13.88 2.66
C ILE A 126 -11.68 14.48 3.98
N PRO A 127 -12.98 14.79 4.14
CA PRO A 127 -13.53 15.34 5.39
C PRO A 127 -13.13 14.50 6.60
N GLY A 128 -12.62 15.16 7.65
CA GLY A 128 -12.11 14.52 8.88
C GLY A 128 -10.61 14.22 8.87
N ASN A 129 -9.93 14.37 7.74
CA ASN A 129 -8.50 14.09 7.60
C ASN A 129 -7.60 15.33 7.64
N GLU A 130 -8.16 16.53 7.86
CA GLU A 130 -7.46 17.82 7.76
C GLU A 130 -6.28 17.94 8.74
N ASN A 131 -6.45 17.42 9.96
CA ASN A 131 -5.51 17.57 11.07
C ASN A 131 -4.73 16.28 11.40
N LEU A 132 -4.59 15.36 10.45
CA LEU A 132 -3.86 14.12 10.66
C LEU A 132 -2.37 14.39 10.98
N PRO A 133 -1.75 13.57 11.86
CA PRO A 133 -0.34 13.70 12.15
C PRO A 133 0.52 13.39 10.91
N LYS A 134 1.70 14.01 10.84
CA LYS A 134 2.71 13.68 9.82
C LYS A 134 3.26 12.27 10.08
N ALA A 135 3.38 11.47 9.04
CA ALA A 135 3.77 10.05 9.15
C ALA A 135 5.13 9.83 9.82
N GLY A 136 6.16 10.61 9.48
CA GLY A 136 7.51 10.44 10.04
C GLY A 136 7.53 10.46 11.57
N PRO A 137 7.18 11.59 12.24
CA PRO A 137 7.13 11.66 13.70
C PRO A 137 6.13 10.69 14.32
N PHE A 138 5.04 10.39 13.63
CA PHE A 138 4.03 9.44 14.09
C PHE A 138 4.57 8.02 14.17
N LEU A 139 5.24 7.55 13.12
CA LEU A 139 5.82 6.20 13.06
C LEU A 139 7.04 6.05 13.99
N GLN A 140 7.85 7.10 14.10
CA GLN A 140 8.98 7.10 15.03
C GLN A 140 8.52 6.85 16.47
N LYS A 141 7.42 7.48 16.91
CA LYS A 141 6.82 7.24 18.23
C LYS A 141 6.30 5.81 18.41
N LYS A 142 6.03 5.10 17.32
CA LYS A 142 5.58 3.69 17.31
C LYS A 142 6.75 2.70 17.19
N GLY A 143 7.99 3.17 17.16
CA GLY A 143 9.18 2.33 17.03
C GLY A 143 9.40 1.76 15.62
N VAL A 144 8.74 2.32 14.60
CA VAL A 144 8.94 1.91 13.21
C VAL A 144 10.22 2.55 12.68
N THR A 145 11.11 1.72 12.12
CA THR A 145 12.42 2.14 11.60
C THR A 145 12.59 1.92 10.10
N MET A 146 11.61 1.26 9.46
CA MET A 146 11.56 1.11 8.00
C MET A 146 11.58 2.46 7.29
N GLN A 147 12.15 2.47 6.07
CA GLN A 147 12.18 3.68 5.25
C GLN A 147 10.76 4.09 4.82
N ILE A 148 10.41 5.36 5.11
CA ILE A 148 9.14 5.96 4.71
C ILE A 148 9.33 6.68 3.39
N LEU A 149 8.42 6.43 2.45
CA LEU A 149 8.32 7.12 1.16
C LEU A 149 6.98 7.88 1.12
N TYR A 150 6.99 9.11 0.67
CA TYR A 150 5.83 10.00 0.70
C TYR A 150 5.19 10.13 -0.67
N ASP A 151 4.00 9.55 -0.85
CA ASP A 151 3.16 9.72 -2.05
C ASP A 151 2.14 10.85 -1.81
N THR A 152 2.63 12.07 -1.65
CA THR A 152 1.84 13.25 -1.27
C THR A 152 0.71 13.59 -2.25
N ARG A 153 0.80 13.12 -3.49
CA ARG A 153 -0.21 13.33 -4.55
C ARG A 153 -1.07 12.10 -4.83
N GLY A 154 -0.81 10.97 -4.17
CA GLY A 154 -1.51 9.71 -4.41
C GLY A 154 -1.30 9.13 -5.81
N THR A 155 -0.21 9.51 -6.49
CA THR A 155 0.06 9.06 -7.85
C THR A 155 0.44 7.58 -7.90
N VAL A 156 1.27 7.15 -6.96
CA VAL A 156 1.69 5.73 -6.86
C VAL A 156 0.55 4.92 -6.27
N MET A 157 -0.15 5.44 -5.25
CA MET A 157 -1.38 4.85 -4.71
C MET A 157 -2.38 4.48 -5.81
N LYS A 158 -2.65 5.41 -6.73
CA LYS A 158 -3.58 5.17 -7.85
C LYS A 158 -3.09 4.09 -8.81
N ARG A 159 -1.78 4.11 -9.17
CA ARG A 159 -1.19 3.10 -10.08
C ARG A 159 -1.18 1.68 -9.50
N TYR A 160 -1.09 1.58 -8.18
CA TYR A 160 -1.11 0.30 -7.46
C TYR A 160 -2.52 -0.10 -6.99
N ASN A 161 -3.54 0.68 -7.31
CA ASN A 161 -4.91 0.51 -6.80
C ASN A 161 -4.95 0.33 -5.26
N ALA A 162 -4.17 1.18 -4.55
CA ALA A 162 -3.94 1.09 -3.11
C ALA A 162 -4.80 2.06 -2.28
N GLN A 163 -6.03 2.34 -2.72
CA GLN A 163 -6.98 3.20 -1.99
C GLN A 163 -7.56 2.51 -0.75
N THR A 164 -7.61 1.17 -0.76
CA THR A 164 -7.98 0.38 0.42
C THR A 164 -6.72 -0.03 1.16
N LEU A 165 -6.62 0.33 2.44
CA LEU A 165 -5.45 0.16 3.27
C LEU A 165 -5.68 -0.90 4.38
N PRO A 166 -4.60 -1.52 4.87
CA PRO A 166 -3.26 -1.56 4.26
C PRO A 166 -3.28 -2.29 2.92
N ARG A 167 -2.29 -1.99 2.07
CA ARG A 167 -2.10 -2.67 0.80
C ARG A 167 -0.62 -3.02 0.65
N LEU A 168 -0.29 -4.30 0.67
CA LEU A 168 1.08 -4.78 0.60
C LEU A 168 1.35 -5.46 -0.74
N PHE A 169 2.55 -5.21 -1.24
CA PHE A 169 3.09 -5.84 -2.44
C PHE A 169 4.51 -6.34 -2.16
N MET A 170 4.82 -7.54 -2.64
CA MET A 170 6.19 -8.02 -2.74
C MET A 170 6.52 -8.27 -4.21
N MET A 171 7.76 -8.02 -4.57
CA MET A 171 8.26 -8.24 -5.92
C MET A 171 9.69 -8.77 -5.89
N ASP A 172 10.01 -9.54 -6.88
CA ASP A 172 11.34 -10.09 -7.12
C ASP A 172 12.33 -9.04 -7.66
N GLY A 173 13.56 -9.46 -7.95
CA GLY A 173 14.58 -8.61 -8.54
C GLY A 173 14.26 -8.14 -9.98
N ASN A 174 13.26 -8.72 -10.63
CA ASN A 174 12.81 -8.39 -11.98
C ASN A 174 11.53 -7.52 -11.98
N ARG A 175 11.12 -6.98 -10.83
CA ARG A 175 9.89 -6.21 -10.64
C ARG A 175 8.60 -7.01 -10.83
N GLN A 176 8.66 -8.33 -10.94
CA GLN A 176 7.48 -9.16 -11.01
C GLN A 176 6.87 -9.29 -9.61
N LEU A 177 5.57 -9.04 -9.49
CA LEU A 177 4.84 -9.19 -8.23
C LEU A 177 4.74 -10.67 -7.88
N THR A 178 5.10 -11.00 -6.65
CA THR A 178 5.12 -12.36 -6.13
C THR A 178 4.15 -12.56 -4.98
N LEU A 179 3.77 -11.49 -4.29
CA LEU A 179 2.73 -11.47 -3.28
C LEU A 179 1.99 -10.15 -3.30
N THR A 180 0.67 -10.20 -3.15
CA THR A 180 -0.17 -9.01 -2.94
C THR A 180 -1.16 -9.27 -1.81
N ARG A 181 -1.29 -8.33 -0.88
CA ARG A 181 -2.28 -8.40 0.20
C ARG A 181 -3.09 -7.12 0.30
N ARG A 182 -4.37 -7.27 0.65
CA ARG A 182 -5.30 -6.17 0.85
C ARG A 182 -5.98 -6.32 2.20
N GLY A 183 -5.87 -5.28 3.03
CA GLY A 183 -6.41 -5.29 4.38
C GLY A 183 -5.57 -6.11 5.35
N PHE A 184 -5.87 -5.95 6.63
CA PHE A 184 -5.30 -6.71 7.74
C PHE A 184 -6.38 -6.91 8.79
N HIS A 185 -6.57 -8.15 9.23
CA HIS A 185 -7.58 -8.52 10.24
C HIS A 185 -6.91 -9.00 11.52
N ALA A 186 -7.54 -8.73 12.65
CA ALA A 186 -7.08 -9.25 13.93
C ALA A 186 -7.14 -10.80 13.93
N GLY A 187 -6.12 -11.44 14.49
CA GLY A 187 -5.98 -12.90 14.51
C GLY A 187 -5.22 -13.48 13.30
N GLU A 188 -4.76 -12.63 12.38
CA GLU A 188 -3.96 -13.07 11.22
C GLU A 188 -2.44 -12.90 11.44
N GLU A 189 -2.01 -12.48 12.62
CA GLU A 189 -0.64 -12.06 12.91
C GLU A 189 0.39 -13.15 12.58
N GLU A 190 0.15 -14.37 13.06
CA GLU A 190 1.04 -15.51 12.79
C GLU A 190 1.03 -15.92 11.32
N LYS A 191 -0.16 -16.00 10.72
CA LYS A 191 -0.32 -16.32 9.30
C LYS A 191 0.40 -15.29 8.42
N PHE A 192 0.22 -14.01 8.73
CA PHE A 192 0.85 -12.91 7.99
C PHE A 192 2.38 -12.96 8.11
N THR A 193 2.91 -13.14 9.34
CA THR A 193 4.36 -13.29 9.58
C THR A 193 4.94 -14.46 8.80
N LYS A 194 4.26 -15.62 8.85
CA LYS A 194 4.68 -16.84 8.15
C LYS A 194 4.70 -16.62 6.63
N GLU A 195 3.60 -16.14 6.07
CA GLU A 195 3.45 -15.89 4.64
C GLU A 195 4.54 -14.94 4.11
N LEU A 196 4.79 -13.81 4.82
CA LEU A 196 5.86 -12.89 4.45
C LEU A 196 7.24 -13.53 4.54
N SER A 197 7.53 -14.26 5.62
CA SER A 197 8.84 -14.86 5.84
C SER A 197 9.13 -15.94 4.80
N GLU A 198 8.18 -16.82 4.52
CA GLU A 198 8.32 -17.88 3.50
C GLU A 198 8.57 -17.27 2.11
N GLU A 199 7.82 -16.22 1.76
CA GLU A 199 8.00 -15.55 0.47
C GLU A 199 9.33 -14.80 0.39
N ILE A 200 9.78 -14.14 1.47
CA ILE A 200 11.10 -13.50 1.52
C ILE A 200 12.21 -14.52 1.33
N GLU A 201 12.17 -15.65 2.04
CA GLU A 201 13.19 -16.70 1.96
C GLU A 201 13.25 -17.30 0.55
N ARG A 202 12.09 -17.54 -0.08
CA ARG A 202 12.00 -17.95 -1.48
C ARG A 202 12.66 -16.95 -2.42
N LEU A 203 12.30 -15.66 -2.30
CA LEU A 203 12.85 -14.60 -3.14
C LEU A 203 14.35 -14.45 -2.97
N LEU A 204 14.87 -14.52 -1.74
CA LEU A 204 16.31 -14.44 -1.48
C LEU A 204 17.08 -15.59 -2.13
N ALA A 205 16.51 -16.81 -2.14
CA ALA A 205 17.11 -17.98 -2.78
C ALA A 205 17.13 -17.87 -4.32
N GLU A 206 16.17 -17.17 -4.92
CA GLU A 206 16.05 -17.00 -6.38
C GLU A 206 16.85 -15.80 -6.91
N LEU A 207 17.36 -14.90 -6.06
CA LEU A 207 18.14 -13.75 -6.51
C LEU A 207 19.45 -14.20 -7.18
N PRO A 208 19.82 -13.56 -8.32
CA PRO A 208 21.06 -13.91 -9.01
C PRO A 208 22.29 -13.68 -8.11
N PRO A 209 23.43 -14.35 -8.39
CA PRO A 209 24.67 -14.15 -7.65
C PRO A 209 25.06 -12.67 -7.56
N LEU A 210 25.78 -12.31 -6.48
CA LEU A 210 26.28 -10.94 -6.31
C LEU A 210 27.24 -10.56 -7.43
N LYS A 211 27.06 -9.39 -7.99
CA LYS A 211 28.00 -8.74 -8.91
C LYS A 211 28.84 -7.72 -8.13
N ASN A 212 30.15 -7.69 -8.42
CA ASN A 212 31.02 -6.67 -7.86
C ASN A 212 30.79 -5.33 -8.58
N ALA A 213 30.86 -4.21 -7.84
CA ALA A 213 30.64 -2.87 -8.40
C ALA A 213 31.71 -2.44 -9.45
N LYS A 214 32.73 -3.29 -9.69
CA LYS A 214 33.85 -3.01 -10.61
C LYS A 214 33.76 -3.76 -11.95
N GLU A 215 32.71 -4.58 -12.17
CA GLU A 215 32.39 -5.22 -13.44
C GLU A 215 31.28 -4.42 -14.18
#